data_af1dbaac9e87712154ce4184f1a9a884
#
_entry.id   af1dbaac9e87712154ce4184f1a9a884
#
_cell.length_a   1.000
_cell.length_b   1.000
_cell.length_c   1.000
_cell.angle_alpha   90.00
_cell.angle_beta   90.00
_cell.angle_gamma   90.00
#
_symmetry.space_group_name_H-M   'P 1'
#
loop_
_entity.id
_entity.type
_entity.pdbx_description
1 polymer ?
#
loop_
_entity_poly.entity_id
_entity_poly.type
_entity_poly.pdbx_seq_one_letter_code
_entity_poly.pdbx_strand_id
1 'polypeptide(L)'
;MTCRRLVALALGVWLLAIARTDGAAVPQQPQPQESTAAADSPGRLIVQRKCAQCHQAGMWTSLRQDRRAWESTLYRMVGRGALWTPEEIGAMADYLTQIRGPAK
;
A
#
# COMPACT_ATOMS: atom_id res chain seq x y z
N MET A 1 -16.81 -58.59 -19.52
CA MET A 1 -15.71 -57.73 -20.00
C MET A 1 -16.18 -56.36 -20.54
N THR A 2 -17.32 -55.87 -20.15
CA THR A 2 -17.93 -54.64 -20.72
C THR A 2 -18.00 -53.45 -19.75
N CYS A 3 -17.62 -53.66 -18.48
CA CYS A 3 -17.72 -52.59 -17.47
C CYS A 3 -16.47 -51.68 -17.39
N ARG A 4 -15.32 -52.06 -17.98
CA ARG A 4 -14.07 -51.31 -17.93
C ARG A 4 -13.94 -50.18 -18.97
N ARG A 5 -14.76 -50.21 -20.02
CA ARG A 5 -14.69 -49.21 -21.10
C ARG A 5 -15.59 -47.98 -20.90
N LEU A 6 -16.59 -48.08 -20.03
CA LEU A 6 -17.50 -46.96 -19.76
C LEU A 6 -16.98 -45.97 -18.68
N VAL A 7 -16.03 -46.39 -17.84
CA VAL A 7 -15.42 -45.52 -16.81
C VAL A 7 -14.41 -44.56 -17.41
N ALA A 8 -13.77 -44.94 -18.53
CA ALA A 8 -12.74 -44.12 -19.18
C ALA A 8 -13.31 -42.90 -19.95
N LEU A 9 -14.58 -42.94 -20.35
CA LEU A 9 -15.22 -41.85 -21.08
C LEU A 9 -15.84 -40.81 -20.17
N ALA A 10 -16.13 -41.13 -18.90
CA ALA A 10 -16.69 -40.19 -17.95
C ALA A 10 -15.64 -39.21 -17.33
N LEU A 11 -14.36 -39.62 -17.34
CA LEU A 11 -13.28 -38.80 -16.80
C LEU A 11 -12.76 -37.73 -17.78
N GLY A 12 -13.02 -37.91 -19.07
CA GLY A 12 -12.54 -36.95 -20.10
C GLY A 12 -13.37 -35.66 -20.22
N VAL A 13 -14.62 -35.70 -19.79
CA VAL A 13 -15.52 -34.55 -19.94
C VAL A 13 -15.40 -33.55 -18.78
N TRP A 14 -14.87 -33.96 -17.64
CA TRP A 14 -14.72 -33.08 -16.46
C TRP A 14 -13.50 -32.15 -16.50
N LEU A 15 -12.52 -32.40 -17.37
CA LEU A 15 -11.30 -31.58 -17.47
C LEU A 15 -11.45 -30.34 -18.37
N LEU A 16 -12.57 -30.23 -19.10
CA LEU A 16 -12.81 -29.09 -20.01
C LEU A 16 -13.70 -27.97 -19.40
N ALA A 17 -14.16 -28.13 -18.18
CA ALA A 17 -15.04 -27.15 -17.50
C ALA A 17 -14.29 -26.24 -16.52
N ILE A 18 -12.93 -26.20 -16.56
CA ILE A 18 -12.19 -25.11 -15.92
C ILE A 18 -12.15 -23.94 -16.90
N ALA A 19 -13.34 -23.49 -17.28
CA ALA A 19 -13.53 -22.30 -18.06
C ALA A 19 -13.39 -21.09 -17.16
N ARG A 20 -12.35 -20.32 -17.46
CA ARG A 20 -12.37 -18.86 -17.42
C ARG A 20 -13.20 -18.29 -16.27
N THR A 21 -12.62 -18.24 -15.09
CA THR A 21 -12.93 -17.15 -14.20
C THR A 21 -12.39 -15.90 -14.89
N ASP A 22 -13.25 -15.23 -15.66
CA ASP A 22 -13.04 -13.84 -16.00
C ASP A 22 -12.78 -13.15 -14.67
N GLY A 23 -11.50 -12.86 -14.40
CA GLY A 23 -11.11 -12.09 -13.25
C GLY A 23 -11.82 -10.76 -13.39
N ALA A 24 -12.90 -10.58 -12.64
CA ALA A 24 -13.52 -9.28 -12.50
C ALA A 24 -12.38 -8.34 -12.10
N ALA A 25 -11.99 -7.47 -13.02
CA ALA A 25 -11.01 -6.45 -12.77
C ALA A 25 -11.53 -5.65 -11.59
N VAL A 26 -10.91 -5.84 -10.42
CA VAL A 26 -11.20 -5.00 -9.25
C VAL A 26 -10.93 -3.57 -9.71
N PRO A 27 -11.92 -2.66 -9.62
CA PRO A 27 -11.69 -1.27 -9.98
C PRO A 27 -10.51 -0.77 -9.16
N GLN A 28 -9.37 -0.52 -9.80
CA GLN A 28 -8.24 0.12 -9.16
C GLN A 28 -8.70 1.55 -8.83
N GLN A 29 -8.87 1.81 -7.54
CA GLN A 29 -9.11 3.18 -7.09
C GLN A 29 -7.97 4.05 -7.59
N PRO A 30 -8.25 5.25 -8.16
CA PRO A 30 -7.22 6.17 -8.57
C PRO A 30 -6.30 6.43 -7.38
N GLN A 31 -5.09 5.92 -7.44
CA GLN A 31 -4.06 6.29 -6.46
C GLN A 31 -3.75 7.77 -6.67
N PRO A 32 -3.72 8.57 -5.61
CA PRO A 32 -3.29 9.96 -5.73
C PRO A 32 -1.93 9.99 -6.42
N GLN A 33 -1.86 10.61 -7.58
CA GLN A 33 -0.59 10.76 -8.30
C GLN A 33 0.33 11.63 -7.44
N GLU A 34 1.40 11.02 -6.98
CA GLU A 34 2.48 11.71 -6.28
C GLU A 34 3.13 12.69 -7.26
N SER A 35 3.27 13.96 -6.85
CA SER A 35 3.97 14.94 -7.69
C SER A 35 5.43 14.53 -7.86
N THR A 36 6.03 14.87 -9.00
CA THR A 36 7.45 14.55 -9.28
C THR A 36 8.37 15.05 -8.15
N ALA A 37 8.10 16.24 -7.61
CA ALA A 37 8.86 16.79 -6.48
C ALA A 37 8.74 15.95 -5.21
N ALA A 38 7.58 15.34 -4.95
CA ALA A 38 7.41 14.43 -3.82
C ALA A 38 8.09 13.08 -4.07
N ALA A 39 8.10 12.60 -5.32
CA ALA A 39 8.77 11.36 -5.69
C ALA A 39 10.30 11.42 -5.45
N ASP A 40 10.90 12.58 -5.64
CA ASP A 40 12.35 12.80 -5.44
C ASP A 40 12.70 13.27 -4.02
N SER A 41 11.72 13.39 -3.13
CA SER A 41 11.94 13.87 -1.78
C SER A 41 12.75 12.87 -0.94
N PRO A 42 13.79 13.32 -0.22
CA PRO A 42 14.52 12.46 0.74
C PRO A 42 13.60 11.82 1.78
N GLY A 43 12.56 12.51 2.21
CA GLY A 43 11.58 12.02 3.18
C GLY A 43 10.79 10.82 2.69
N ARG A 44 10.59 10.68 1.37
CA ARG A 44 9.88 9.54 0.77
C ARG A 44 10.51 8.20 1.16
N LEU A 45 11.80 8.06 0.94
CA LEU A 45 12.51 6.82 1.25
C LEU A 45 12.51 6.51 2.75
N ILE A 46 12.59 7.55 3.59
CA ILE A 46 12.55 7.39 5.04
C ILE A 46 11.16 6.91 5.47
N VAL A 47 10.09 7.53 4.98
CA VAL A 47 8.70 7.11 5.26
C VAL A 47 8.48 5.68 4.81
N GLN A 48 8.86 5.32 3.59
CA GLN A 48 8.68 3.96 3.06
C GLN A 48 9.42 2.89 3.89
N ARG A 49 10.63 3.20 4.34
CA ARG A 49 11.43 2.24 5.11
C ARG A 49 11.02 2.16 6.58
N LYS A 50 10.77 3.30 7.21
CA LYS A 50 10.62 3.39 8.67
C LYS A 50 9.17 3.31 9.14
N CYS A 51 8.21 3.91 8.44
CA CYS A 51 6.80 3.81 8.81
C CYS A 51 6.22 2.42 8.54
N ALA A 52 6.65 1.76 7.44
CA ALA A 52 6.18 0.44 7.07
C ALA A 52 6.63 -0.69 8.01
N GLN A 53 7.56 -0.43 8.92
CA GLN A 53 8.01 -1.44 9.90
C GLN A 53 6.93 -1.78 10.94
N CYS A 54 6.06 -0.82 11.29
CA CYS A 54 5.06 -0.99 12.34
C CYS A 54 3.63 -0.83 11.83
N HIS A 55 3.41 -0.13 10.73
CA HIS A 55 2.09 0.25 10.24
C HIS A 55 1.94 -0.03 8.76
N GLN A 56 0.71 -0.34 8.34
CA GLN A 56 0.36 -0.35 6.93
C GLN A 56 0.18 1.08 6.41
N ALA A 57 0.47 1.31 5.14
CA ALA A 57 0.42 2.63 4.51
C ALA A 57 -0.91 3.36 4.72
N GLY A 58 -2.03 2.64 4.76
CA GLY A 58 -3.36 3.22 4.98
C GLY A 58 -3.47 4.05 6.25
N MET A 59 -2.68 3.77 7.28
CA MET A 59 -2.74 4.53 8.53
C MET A 59 -2.30 5.98 8.39
N TRP A 60 -1.30 6.28 7.59
CA TRP A 60 -0.87 7.68 7.39
C TRP A 60 -1.43 8.27 6.10
N THR A 61 -1.72 7.47 5.07
CA THR A 61 -2.28 7.97 3.82
C THR A 61 -3.74 8.41 3.94
N SER A 62 -4.47 7.97 4.95
CA SER A 62 -5.83 8.44 5.26
C SER A 62 -5.87 9.82 5.92
N LEU A 63 -4.78 10.28 6.52
CA LEU A 63 -4.70 11.55 7.20
C LEU A 63 -4.35 12.68 6.23
N ARG A 64 -4.84 13.91 6.54
CA ARG A 64 -4.43 15.15 5.89
C ARG A 64 -4.10 16.16 6.97
N GLN A 65 -2.85 16.61 6.98
CA GLN A 65 -2.35 17.47 8.05
C GLN A 65 -1.35 18.48 7.47
N ASP A 66 -1.24 19.63 8.13
CA ASP A 66 -0.17 20.57 7.83
C ASP A 66 1.20 20.04 8.34
N ARG A 67 2.27 20.71 7.96
CA ARG A 67 3.63 20.31 8.33
C ARG A 67 3.83 20.16 9.83
N ARG A 68 3.31 21.11 10.60
CA ARG A 68 3.47 21.12 12.06
C ARG A 68 2.74 19.95 12.72
N ALA A 69 1.55 19.63 12.23
CA ALA A 69 0.77 18.50 12.72
C ALA A 69 1.43 17.16 12.34
N TRP A 70 2.01 17.04 11.13
CA TRP A 70 2.82 15.89 10.74
C TRP A 70 4.04 15.72 11.64
N GLU A 71 4.81 16.78 11.87
CA GLU A 71 5.97 16.78 12.75
C GLU A 71 5.60 16.31 14.16
N SER A 72 4.53 16.86 14.73
CA SER A 72 4.00 16.45 16.04
C SER A 72 3.59 14.97 16.06
N THR A 73 3.00 14.47 14.99
CA THR A 73 2.65 13.05 14.85
C THR A 73 3.88 12.17 14.85
N LEU A 74 4.93 12.56 14.14
CA LEU A 74 6.20 11.81 14.08
C LEU A 74 6.91 11.79 15.44
N TYR A 75 6.94 12.90 16.16
CA TYR A 75 7.49 12.94 17.52
C TYR A 75 6.71 12.04 18.51
N ARG A 76 5.40 11.91 18.33
CA ARG A 76 4.63 10.93 19.12
C ARG A 76 5.05 9.48 18.84
N MET A 77 5.48 9.15 17.63
CA MET A 77 6.03 7.83 17.32
C MET A 77 7.39 7.61 17.98
N VAL A 78 8.24 8.64 18.04
CA VAL A 78 9.49 8.59 18.82
C VAL A 78 9.19 8.32 20.29
N GLY A 79 8.21 8.96 20.88
CA GLY A 79 7.74 8.67 22.24
C GLY A 79 7.21 7.25 22.45
N ARG A 80 6.92 6.53 21.38
CA ARG A 80 6.50 5.11 21.38
C ARG A 80 7.61 4.13 20.97
N GLY A 81 8.84 4.63 20.83
CA GLY A 81 10.02 3.81 20.57
C GLY A 81 10.57 3.88 19.16
N ALA A 82 10.07 4.73 18.28
CA ALA A 82 10.66 4.95 16.96
C ALA A 82 12.05 5.63 17.11
N LEU A 83 13.06 5.09 16.45
CA LEU A 83 14.43 5.60 16.50
C LEU A 83 14.69 6.48 15.27
N TRP A 84 14.25 7.73 15.31
CA TRP A 84 14.38 8.73 14.24
C TRP A 84 15.15 9.94 14.74
N THR A 85 15.98 10.51 13.87
CA THR A 85 16.65 11.77 14.17
C THR A 85 15.74 12.97 13.89
N PRO A 86 16.01 14.16 14.46
CA PRO A 86 15.26 15.37 14.14
C PRO A 86 15.29 15.71 12.64
N GLU A 87 16.41 15.46 11.96
CA GLU A 87 16.56 15.69 10.52
C GLU A 87 15.66 14.74 9.70
N GLU A 88 15.61 13.47 10.10
CA GLU A 88 14.71 12.50 9.48
C GLU A 88 13.24 12.88 9.69
N ILE A 89 12.89 13.34 10.89
CA ILE A 89 11.53 13.82 11.20
C ILE A 89 11.18 15.01 10.33
N GLY A 90 12.08 15.99 10.18
CA GLY A 90 11.88 17.13 9.30
C GLY A 90 11.64 16.70 7.85
N ALA A 91 12.50 15.85 7.30
CA ALA A 91 12.37 15.34 5.94
C ALA A 91 11.07 14.56 5.72
N MET A 92 10.67 13.72 6.67
CA MET A 92 9.40 13.00 6.62
C MET A 92 8.19 13.94 6.69
N ALA A 93 8.23 14.95 7.56
CA ALA A 93 7.15 15.95 7.69
C ALA A 93 6.97 16.73 6.39
N ASP A 94 8.08 17.14 5.74
CA ASP A 94 8.04 17.84 4.46
C ASP A 94 7.42 16.97 3.37
N TYR A 95 7.85 15.73 3.24
CA TYR A 95 7.28 14.77 2.28
C TYR A 95 5.80 14.52 2.53
N LEU A 96 5.42 14.21 3.77
CA LEU A 96 4.02 13.94 4.13
C LEU A 96 3.12 15.16 3.89
N THR A 97 3.63 16.37 4.09
CA THR A 97 2.90 17.59 3.78
C THR A 97 2.67 17.76 2.28
N GLN A 98 3.65 17.38 1.45
CA GLN A 98 3.50 17.44 -0.01
C GLN A 98 2.42 16.48 -0.52
N ILE A 99 2.39 15.26 -0.02
CA ILE A 99 1.46 14.23 -0.50
C ILE A 99 0.12 14.21 0.25
N ARG A 100 0.08 14.69 1.49
CA ARG A 100 -1.05 14.63 2.41
C ARG A 100 -1.20 15.92 3.22
N GLY A 101 -0.94 17.04 2.61
CA GLY A 101 -1.26 18.36 3.19
C GLY A 101 -2.78 18.59 3.30
N PRO A 102 -3.20 19.70 3.93
CA PRO A 102 -4.60 20.12 4.00
C PRO A 102 -5.23 20.15 2.60
N ALA A 103 -6.50 19.80 2.52
CA ALA A 103 -7.25 20.00 1.27
C ALA A 103 -7.35 21.53 1.01
N LYS A 104 -7.12 21.93 -0.23
CA LYS A 104 -7.34 23.30 -0.69
C LYS A 104 -8.82 23.57 -0.86
#